data_d1f6f6303730c8259f10f3c5b25b1163
#
_entry.id   d1f6f6303730c8259f10f3c5b25b1163
#
_cell.length_a   1.000
_cell.length_b   1.000
_cell.length_c   1.000
_cell.angle_alpha   90.00
_cell.angle_beta   90.00
_cell.angle_gamma   90.00
#
_symmetry.space_group_name_H-M   'P 1'
#
loop_
_entity.id
_entity.type
_entity.pdbx_description
1 polymer ?
#
loop_
_entity_poly.entity_id
_entity_poly.type
_entity_poly.pdbx_seq_one_letter_code
_entity_poly.pdbx_strand_id
1 'polypeptide(L)'
;MNIKSILKLGVLGLYGAAIGAASLAVTLVVDVAPAAAHGERSQEPFLRMRSIQWYDLKWQPKVTKVNDIATMTGKFHLAEDWPRAVGKPERAFFNVGSPSPVFVRLSTTLNGEPTFISGPLVIGRDYEFEVKLKARIPGRHHMHAMVNVKDAGPIAGPAAWMNISGSWDDFTNPVTTLTGKTIDLETFNFSNGIFWHIVWLGLGCFWIGAFVARPMFLPRSRVLLAYGDELLLDPFDRKLGWAVAILTCALVWGGYRYTESVHPYTVPIQAGESKVEPMPIAPNPVAIKVTHANYDVPGRALRVTMEITNNGDSEVNIGEFTTAGVRFVNKLGQSHLDPDYPRELVATGLTVDGDKGIQPGETREVKMEAKDALWEVQRLMALLGDPESRFGGLLMTWDAQGNRYINSIAGAVIPVFTKL
;
A
#
# COMPACT_ATOMS: atom_id res chain seq x y z
N MET A 1 -6.20 -55.42 27.81
CA MET A 1 -5.95 -54.73 26.52
C MET A 1 -4.79 -55.47 25.83
N ASN A 2 -5.00 -55.99 24.64
CA ASN A 2 -4.05 -56.89 23.99
C ASN A 2 -2.88 -56.07 23.42
N ILE A 3 -1.62 -56.50 23.59
CA ILE A 3 -0.39 -55.82 23.13
C ILE A 3 -0.46 -55.39 21.66
N LYS A 4 -1.19 -56.18 20.82
CA LYS A 4 -1.43 -55.83 19.41
C LYS A 4 -2.29 -54.58 19.21
N SER A 5 -3.13 -54.18 20.17
CA SER A 5 -3.94 -52.96 20.09
C SER A 5 -3.12 -51.73 20.48
N ILE A 6 -2.16 -51.86 21.40
CA ILE A 6 -1.24 -50.77 21.80
C ILE A 6 -0.26 -50.46 20.67
N LEU A 7 0.26 -51.49 19.99
CA LEU A 7 1.13 -51.31 18.82
C LEU A 7 0.41 -50.62 17.64
N LYS A 8 -0.87 -50.94 17.39
CA LYS A 8 -1.66 -50.27 16.33
C LYS A 8 -1.92 -48.81 16.63
N LEU A 9 -2.16 -48.44 17.91
CA LEU A 9 -2.34 -47.05 18.29
C LEU A 9 -1.04 -46.23 18.23
N GLY A 10 0.10 -46.85 18.59
CA GLY A 10 1.41 -46.23 18.45
C GLY A 10 1.78 -45.93 16.99
N VAL A 11 1.48 -46.89 16.09
CA VAL A 11 1.71 -46.71 14.64
C VAL A 11 0.82 -45.62 14.05
N LEU A 12 -0.47 -45.55 14.41
CA LEU A 12 -1.36 -44.48 13.97
C LEU A 12 -0.92 -43.06 14.47
N GLY A 13 -0.42 -43.00 15.70
CA GLY A 13 0.14 -41.77 16.24
C GLY A 13 1.41 -41.30 15.51
N LEU A 14 2.29 -42.24 15.15
CA LEU A 14 3.48 -41.97 14.35
C LEU A 14 3.14 -41.52 12.91
N TYR A 15 2.13 -42.12 12.27
CA TYR A 15 1.65 -41.68 10.97
C TYR A 15 1.04 -40.26 11.02
N GLY A 16 0.25 -39.97 12.05
CA GLY A 16 -0.30 -38.62 12.26
C GLY A 16 0.79 -37.54 12.46
N ALA A 17 1.81 -37.85 13.25
CA ALA A 17 2.94 -36.97 13.46
C ALA A 17 3.80 -36.80 12.20
N ALA A 18 4.02 -37.86 11.43
CA ALA A 18 4.75 -37.81 10.16
C ALA A 18 4.01 -37.03 9.07
N ILE A 19 2.68 -37.14 8.97
CA ILE A 19 1.86 -36.35 8.06
C ILE A 19 1.86 -34.86 8.47
N GLY A 20 1.76 -34.57 9.76
CA GLY A 20 1.85 -33.20 10.28
C GLY A 20 3.20 -32.56 10.01
N ALA A 21 4.31 -33.27 10.23
CA ALA A 21 5.65 -32.82 9.93
C ALA A 21 5.91 -32.66 8.43
N ALA A 22 5.40 -33.56 7.59
CA ALA A 22 5.48 -33.45 6.13
C ALA A 22 4.66 -32.25 5.60
N SER A 23 3.48 -31.99 6.15
CA SER A 23 2.66 -30.82 5.78
C SER A 23 3.35 -29.51 6.18
N LEU A 24 3.99 -29.47 7.35
CA LEU A 24 4.77 -28.32 7.80
C LEU A 24 6.01 -28.10 6.94
N ALA A 25 6.71 -29.18 6.55
CA ALA A 25 7.87 -29.09 5.67
C ALA A 25 7.51 -28.63 4.26
N VAL A 26 6.36 -29.04 3.71
CA VAL A 26 5.88 -28.56 2.40
C VAL A 26 5.52 -27.09 2.42
N THR A 27 4.95 -26.58 3.52
CA THR A 27 4.67 -25.13 3.66
C THR A 27 5.92 -24.28 3.85
N LEU A 28 7.02 -24.86 4.36
CA LEU A 28 8.31 -24.17 4.53
C LEU A 28 9.19 -24.16 3.27
N VAL A 29 8.90 -25.02 2.27
CA VAL A 29 9.70 -25.19 1.03
C VAL A 29 9.00 -24.60 -0.20
N VAL A 30 7.79 -24.06 -0.08
CA VAL A 30 7.20 -23.26 -1.16
C VAL A 30 7.97 -21.95 -1.23
N ASP A 31 8.99 -21.95 -2.08
CA ASP A 31 9.67 -20.74 -2.52
C ASP A 31 8.60 -19.90 -3.24
N VAL A 32 7.98 -18.99 -2.49
CA VAL A 32 7.04 -18.04 -3.06
C VAL A 32 7.89 -17.12 -3.93
N ALA A 33 7.89 -17.40 -5.25
CA ALA A 33 8.47 -16.51 -6.22
C ALA A 33 8.00 -15.09 -5.86
N PRO A 34 8.91 -14.11 -5.75
CA PRO A 34 8.52 -12.75 -5.40
C PRO A 34 7.45 -12.32 -6.38
N ALA A 35 6.23 -12.15 -5.91
CA ALA A 35 5.15 -11.61 -6.70
C ALA A 35 5.64 -10.27 -7.21
N ALA A 36 5.81 -10.16 -8.53
CA ALA A 36 6.12 -8.89 -9.17
C ALA A 36 4.90 -7.99 -8.94
N ALA A 37 4.95 -7.25 -7.84
CA ALA A 37 3.86 -6.37 -7.44
C ALA A 37 3.85 -5.16 -8.36
N HIS A 38 3.10 -5.25 -9.43
CA HIS A 38 2.72 -4.13 -10.27
C HIS A 38 1.39 -3.56 -9.78
N GLY A 39 1.38 -3.07 -8.53
CA GLY A 39 0.17 -2.57 -7.88
C GLY A 39 -0.57 -1.52 -8.69
N GLU A 40 0.17 -0.57 -9.31
CA GLU A 40 -0.43 0.48 -10.16
C GLU A 40 -1.04 -0.07 -11.44
N ARG A 41 -0.41 -1.05 -12.09
CA ARG A 41 -0.90 -1.63 -13.35
C ARG A 41 -2.13 -2.52 -13.17
N SER A 42 -2.37 -3.00 -11.95
CA SER A 42 -3.57 -3.79 -11.65
C SER A 42 -4.80 -2.93 -11.36
N GLN A 43 -4.60 -1.64 -11.12
CA GLN A 43 -5.70 -0.71 -10.86
C GLN A 43 -6.33 -0.20 -12.16
N GLU A 44 -7.63 -0.01 -12.13
CA GLU A 44 -8.36 0.57 -13.25
C GLU A 44 -7.82 1.95 -13.61
N PRO A 45 -7.66 2.27 -14.91
CA PRO A 45 -7.09 3.53 -15.36
C PRO A 45 -7.84 4.75 -14.83
N PHE A 46 -9.17 4.71 -14.74
CA PHE A 46 -9.96 5.84 -14.27
C PHE A 46 -9.61 6.24 -12.83
N LEU A 47 -9.29 5.26 -11.96
CA LEU A 47 -8.81 5.55 -10.60
C LEU A 47 -7.50 6.33 -10.65
N ARG A 48 -6.56 5.89 -11.46
CA ARG A 48 -5.23 6.51 -11.56
C ARG A 48 -5.22 7.86 -12.28
N MET A 49 -6.19 8.08 -13.19
CA MET A 49 -6.31 9.32 -13.98
C MET A 49 -7.12 10.40 -13.26
N ARG A 50 -8.23 10.00 -12.62
CA ARG A 50 -9.29 10.92 -12.19
C ARG A 50 -9.45 11.03 -10.68
N SER A 51 -8.59 10.34 -9.88
CA SER A 51 -8.62 10.48 -8.44
C SER A 51 -7.41 11.26 -7.92
N ILE A 52 -6.29 10.61 -7.75
CA ILE A 52 -5.06 11.20 -7.21
C ILE A 52 -4.03 11.33 -8.31
N GLN A 53 -3.73 12.56 -8.66
CA GLN A 53 -2.80 12.92 -9.72
C GLN A 53 -1.46 13.32 -9.10
N TRP A 54 -0.44 12.48 -9.32
CA TRP A 54 0.86 12.61 -8.69
C TRP A 54 1.83 13.42 -9.53
N TYR A 55 2.65 14.26 -8.86
CA TYR A 55 3.71 15.03 -9.51
C TYR A 55 4.86 15.32 -8.54
N ASP A 56 6.02 15.73 -9.07
CA ASP A 56 7.25 16.05 -8.33
C ASP A 56 7.74 14.93 -7.39
N LEU A 57 7.53 13.67 -7.77
CA LEU A 57 7.92 12.52 -6.96
C LEU A 57 9.43 12.31 -6.98
N LYS A 58 10.02 12.07 -5.80
CA LYS A 58 11.43 11.74 -5.62
C LYS A 58 11.61 10.63 -4.60
N TRP A 59 12.53 9.73 -4.89
CA TRP A 59 12.98 8.66 -4.00
C TRP A 59 14.49 8.80 -3.79
N GLN A 60 14.95 9.13 -2.59
CA GLN A 60 16.36 9.41 -2.33
C GLN A 60 16.85 8.81 -1.00
N PRO A 61 17.99 8.10 -1.00
CA PRO A 61 18.71 7.60 -2.17
C PRO A 61 18.02 6.35 -2.76
N LYS A 62 18.19 6.08 -4.06
CA LYS A 62 17.68 4.85 -4.71
C LYS A 62 18.51 3.60 -4.38
N VAL A 63 19.74 3.78 -3.93
CA VAL A 63 20.64 2.73 -3.45
C VAL A 63 20.97 3.03 -2.00
N THR A 64 20.68 2.11 -1.14
CA THR A 64 20.83 2.26 0.31
C THR A 64 21.31 0.97 0.97
N LYS A 65 21.57 0.98 2.25
CA LYS A 65 21.92 -0.19 3.05
C LYS A 65 20.86 -0.45 4.10
N VAL A 66 20.82 -1.67 4.62
CA VAL A 66 20.02 -1.98 5.82
C VAL A 66 20.39 -0.98 6.94
N ASN A 67 19.39 -0.47 7.63
CA ASN A 67 19.42 0.60 8.62
C ASN A 67 19.55 2.03 8.10
N ASP A 68 19.92 2.27 6.85
CA ASP A 68 19.93 3.61 6.30
C ASP A 68 18.51 4.16 6.13
N ILE A 69 18.40 5.48 6.08
CA ILE A 69 17.13 6.18 5.87
C ILE A 69 17.03 6.61 4.42
N ALA A 70 15.96 6.20 3.77
CA ALA A 70 15.53 6.72 2.48
C ALA A 70 14.33 7.65 2.68
N THR A 71 14.26 8.69 1.87
CA THR A 71 13.16 9.65 1.90
C THR A 71 12.40 9.62 0.58
N MET A 72 11.09 9.53 0.67
CA MET A 72 10.19 9.71 -0.47
C MET A 72 9.45 11.02 -0.29
N THR A 73 9.54 11.90 -1.28
CA THR A 73 8.84 13.19 -1.32
C THR A 73 8.05 13.33 -2.59
N GLY A 74 7.08 14.21 -2.60
CA GLY A 74 6.31 14.55 -3.79
C GLY A 74 5.07 15.34 -3.47
N LYS A 75 4.30 15.57 -4.53
CA LYS A 75 3.02 16.26 -4.46
C LYS A 75 1.95 15.45 -5.14
N PHE A 76 0.71 15.67 -4.73
CA PHE A 76 -0.45 15.11 -5.41
C PHE A 76 -1.60 16.10 -5.40
N HIS A 77 -2.36 16.07 -6.47
CA HIS A 77 -3.59 16.82 -6.65
C HIS A 77 -4.78 15.86 -6.57
N LEU A 78 -5.84 16.22 -5.88
CA LEU A 78 -7.10 15.49 -5.93
C LEU A 78 -7.97 16.07 -7.05
N ALA A 79 -8.15 15.28 -8.10
CA ALA A 79 -8.86 15.72 -9.30
C ALA A 79 -10.29 16.20 -8.99
N GLU A 80 -10.70 17.34 -9.58
CA GLU A 80 -12.07 17.86 -9.46
C GLU A 80 -13.08 16.88 -10.07
N ASP A 81 -12.69 16.18 -11.14
CA ASP A 81 -13.50 15.19 -11.84
C ASP A 81 -13.42 13.80 -11.16
N TRP A 82 -13.52 13.76 -9.84
CA TRP A 82 -13.46 12.53 -9.04
C TRP A 82 -14.50 11.51 -9.52
N PRO A 83 -14.13 10.21 -9.75
CA PRO A 83 -15.06 9.21 -10.27
C PRO A 83 -16.25 8.99 -9.33
N ARG A 84 -17.46 8.94 -9.86
CA ARG A 84 -18.68 8.77 -9.07
C ARG A 84 -18.77 7.42 -8.36
N ALA A 85 -18.17 6.40 -8.96
CA ALA A 85 -18.13 5.05 -8.40
C ALA A 85 -17.12 4.88 -7.25
N VAL A 86 -16.31 5.90 -6.96
CA VAL A 86 -15.24 5.85 -5.97
C VAL A 86 -15.62 6.67 -4.75
N GLY A 87 -15.46 6.08 -3.56
CA GLY A 87 -15.67 6.78 -2.30
C GLY A 87 -14.89 8.10 -2.24
N LYS A 88 -15.52 9.16 -1.73
CA LYS A 88 -14.86 10.46 -1.58
C LYS A 88 -13.76 10.41 -0.52
N PRO A 89 -12.70 11.22 -0.64
CA PRO A 89 -11.56 11.20 0.27
C PRO A 89 -11.85 11.90 1.62
N GLU A 90 -13.06 11.72 2.16
CA GLU A 90 -13.46 12.22 3.49
C GLU A 90 -12.70 11.51 4.62
N ARG A 91 -12.23 10.29 4.37
CA ARG A 91 -11.28 9.56 5.21
C ARG A 91 -10.22 8.93 4.33
N ALA A 92 -9.07 9.55 4.31
CA ALA A 92 -7.92 9.11 3.54
C ALA A 92 -6.69 8.97 4.44
N PHE A 93 -5.80 8.07 4.08
CA PHE A 93 -4.56 7.81 4.81
C PHE A 93 -3.41 7.66 3.82
N PHE A 94 -2.42 8.55 3.94
CA PHE A 94 -1.20 8.45 3.12
C PHE A 94 -0.34 7.28 3.58
N ASN A 95 0.11 6.47 2.64
CA ASN A 95 0.91 5.28 2.90
C ASN A 95 1.98 5.08 1.81
N VAL A 96 2.86 4.11 2.05
CA VAL A 96 3.83 3.62 1.08
C VAL A 96 3.53 2.16 0.81
N GLY A 97 3.31 1.82 -0.46
CA GLY A 97 3.12 0.45 -0.92
C GLY A 97 4.46 -0.23 -1.22
N SER A 98 4.64 -1.42 -0.68
CA SER A 98 5.76 -2.32 -0.99
C SER A 98 5.30 -3.78 -0.93
N PRO A 99 6.01 -4.73 -1.59
CA PRO A 99 5.62 -6.13 -1.61
C PRO A 99 5.61 -6.82 -0.23
N SER A 100 6.35 -6.27 0.71
CA SER A 100 6.50 -6.77 2.09
C SER A 100 6.97 -5.61 2.98
N PRO A 101 7.16 -5.80 4.29
CA PRO A 101 7.69 -4.77 5.18
C PRO A 101 9.20 -4.52 4.96
N VAL A 102 9.55 -4.17 3.73
CA VAL A 102 10.91 -3.90 3.25
C VAL A 102 11.50 -2.68 3.94
N PHE A 103 10.65 -1.74 4.31
CA PHE A 103 11.01 -0.55 5.06
C PHE A 103 10.16 -0.42 6.31
N VAL A 104 10.74 0.14 7.34
CA VAL A 104 10.02 0.66 8.50
C VAL A 104 9.78 2.16 8.30
N ARG A 105 8.53 2.58 8.33
CA ARG A 105 8.16 3.98 8.22
C ARG A 105 8.46 4.69 9.54
N LEU A 106 9.35 5.67 9.51
CA LEU A 106 9.75 6.46 10.68
C LEU A 106 8.84 7.67 10.88
N SER A 107 8.52 8.36 9.79
CA SER A 107 7.63 9.53 9.83
C SER A 107 6.90 9.69 8.49
N THR A 108 5.74 10.33 8.56
CA THR A 108 4.99 10.82 7.40
C THR A 108 4.47 12.21 7.73
N THR A 109 4.68 13.13 6.82
CA THR A 109 4.09 14.47 6.90
C THR A 109 3.29 14.77 5.64
N LEU A 110 2.20 15.52 5.80
CA LEU A 110 1.47 16.15 4.71
C LEU A 110 1.47 17.66 4.97
N ASN A 111 1.93 18.43 4.00
CA ASN A 111 2.11 19.90 4.10
C ASN A 111 2.90 20.33 5.37
N GLY A 112 3.91 19.50 5.73
CA GLY A 112 4.73 19.71 6.93
C GLY A 112 4.11 19.19 8.24
N GLU A 113 2.82 18.88 8.28
CA GLU A 113 2.15 18.38 9.47
C GLU A 113 2.28 16.85 9.62
N PRO A 114 2.66 16.33 10.79
CA PRO A 114 2.75 14.90 11.03
C PRO A 114 1.41 14.20 10.85
N THR A 115 1.37 13.13 10.04
CA THR A 115 0.15 12.41 9.71
C THR A 115 0.26 10.94 10.08
N PHE A 116 -0.35 10.57 11.22
CA PHE A 116 -0.30 9.20 11.77
C PHE A 116 -1.61 8.43 11.60
N ILE A 117 -2.72 9.14 11.38
CA ILE A 117 -4.07 8.60 11.27
C ILE A 117 -4.75 9.14 10.02
N SER A 118 -5.89 8.56 9.63
CA SER A 118 -6.68 9.04 8.51
C SER A 118 -7.32 10.40 8.81
N GLY A 119 -7.51 11.19 7.77
CA GLY A 119 -8.21 12.46 7.82
C GLY A 119 -8.87 12.79 6.48
N PRO A 120 -9.68 13.85 6.42
CA PRO A 120 -10.27 14.31 5.18
C PRO A 120 -9.22 14.97 4.28
N LEU A 121 -9.33 14.68 2.98
CA LEU A 121 -8.61 15.41 1.92
C LEU A 121 -9.64 16.12 1.03
N VAL A 122 -9.31 17.30 0.56
CA VAL A 122 -10.21 18.18 -0.19
C VAL A 122 -10.01 17.99 -1.69
N ILE A 123 -11.07 17.62 -2.41
CA ILE A 123 -11.08 17.53 -3.88
C ILE A 123 -10.73 18.90 -4.49
N GLY A 124 -9.98 18.91 -5.59
CA GLY A 124 -9.51 20.12 -6.27
C GLY A 124 -8.33 20.82 -5.56
N ARG A 125 -7.65 20.13 -4.63
CA ARG A 125 -6.54 20.72 -3.86
C ARG A 125 -5.29 19.86 -3.93
N ASP A 126 -4.18 20.52 -3.67
CA ASP A 126 -2.83 19.96 -3.69
C ASP A 126 -2.32 19.70 -2.28
N TYR A 127 -1.52 18.64 -2.18
CA TYR A 127 -0.82 18.24 -0.95
C TYR A 127 0.62 17.87 -1.27
N GLU A 128 1.54 18.30 -0.41
CA GLU A 128 2.93 17.88 -0.42
C GLU A 128 3.16 16.83 0.67
N PHE A 129 3.96 15.82 0.38
CA PHE A 129 4.27 14.79 1.36
C PHE A 129 5.76 14.52 1.47
N GLU A 130 6.17 14.13 2.68
CA GLU A 130 7.49 13.56 2.96
C GLU A 130 7.30 12.29 3.81
N VAL A 131 7.97 11.20 3.42
CA VAL A 131 8.02 9.96 4.18
C VAL A 131 9.46 9.54 4.39
N LYS A 132 9.84 9.33 5.65
CA LYS A 132 11.15 8.76 6.01
C LYS A 132 11.00 7.28 6.28
N LEU A 133 11.82 6.50 5.58
CA LEU A 133 11.77 5.04 5.52
C LEU A 133 13.12 4.47 5.92
N LYS A 134 13.16 3.65 6.96
CA LYS A 134 14.38 2.92 7.34
C LYS A 134 14.42 1.59 6.61
N ALA A 135 15.49 1.36 5.85
CA ALA A 135 15.67 0.16 5.05
C ALA A 135 15.86 -1.08 5.94
N ARG A 136 15.08 -2.15 5.68
CA ARG A 136 15.03 -3.35 6.52
C ARG A 136 15.44 -4.61 5.78
N ILE A 137 14.86 -4.88 4.63
CA ILE A 137 15.07 -6.15 3.90
C ILE A 137 15.95 -5.89 2.68
N PRO A 138 17.12 -6.53 2.55
CA PRO A 138 17.98 -6.38 1.38
C PRO A 138 17.28 -6.90 0.11
N GLY A 139 17.71 -6.37 -1.04
CA GLY A 139 17.17 -6.73 -2.33
C GLY A 139 16.74 -5.54 -3.18
N ARG A 140 16.12 -5.82 -4.33
CA ARG A 140 15.55 -4.82 -5.22
C ARG A 140 14.04 -4.80 -5.06
N HIS A 141 13.51 -3.68 -4.60
CA HIS A 141 12.11 -3.54 -4.21
C HIS A 141 11.42 -2.40 -4.96
N HIS A 142 10.15 -2.63 -5.31
CA HIS A 142 9.29 -1.67 -6.00
C HIS A 142 8.46 -0.91 -4.98
N MET A 143 8.61 0.41 -4.90
CA MET A 143 8.02 1.27 -3.88
C MET A 143 7.08 2.29 -4.50
N HIS A 144 5.84 2.32 -4.01
CA HIS A 144 4.80 3.24 -4.46
C HIS A 144 4.46 4.29 -3.40
N ALA A 145 4.23 5.52 -3.82
CA ALA A 145 3.37 6.43 -3.07
C ALA A 145 1.92 5.93 -3.17
N MET A 146 1.15 6.00 -2.10
CA MET A 146 -0.19 5.45 -2.07
C MET A 146 -1.09 6.23 -1.11
N VAL A 147 -2.33 6.44 -1.48
CA VAL A 147 -3.37 6.95 -0.58
C VAL A 147 -4.46 5.90 -0.45
N ASN A 148 -4.72 5.46 0.77
CA ASN A 148 -5.86 4.62 1.09
C ASN A 148 -7.07 5.51 1.31
N VAL A 149 -8.10 5.35 0.53
CA VAL A 149 -9.37 6.08 0.65
C VAL A 149 -10.43 5.13 1.17
N LYS A 150 -11.21 5.55 2.16
CA LYS A 150 -12.32 4.75 2.68
C LYS A 150 -13.27 4.39 1.53
N ASP A 151 -13.69 3.14 1.50
CA ASP A 151 -14.61 2.56 0.50
C ASP A 151 -14.08 2.52 -0.96
N ALA A 152 -12.85 2.99 -1.19
CA ALA A 152 -12.15 2.88 -2.48
C ALA A 152 -10.90 1.99 -2.39
N GLY A 153 -10.35 1.84 -1.19
CA GLY A 153 -9.10 1.10 -0.97
C GLY A 153 -7.85 1.91 -1.32
N PRO A 154 -6.71 1.25 -1.56
CA PRO A 154 -5.46 1.89 -1.89
C PRO A 154 -5.44 2.40 -3.33
N ILE A 155 -5.18 3.68 -3.52
CA ILE A 155 -4.93 4.30 -4.83
C ILE A 155 -3.42 4.48 -4.97
N ALA A 156 -2.81 3.65 -5.80
CA ALA A 156 -1.37 3.62 -5.99
C ALA A 156 -0.91 4.69 -6.98
N GLY A 157 0.14 5.38 -6.61
CA GLY A 157 0.87 6.30 -7.48
C GLY A 157 2.03 5.64 -8.22
N PRO A 158 2.79 6.44 -8.94
CA PRO A 158 4.03 6.00 -9.59
C PRO A 158 4.99 5.37 -8.61
N ALA A 159 5.78 4.43 -9.09
CA ALA A 159 6.74 3.72 -8.27
C ALA A 159 8.17 3.87 -8.77
N ALA A 160 9.11 3.64 -7.87
CA ALA A 160 10.52 3.48 -8.22
C ALA A 160 11.09 2.18 -7.67
N TRP A 161 12.12 1.69 -8.35
CA TRP A 161 12.94 0.60 -7.86
C TRP A 161 13.99 1.13 -6.90
N MET A 162 14.04 0.54 -5.71
CA MET A 162 15.04 0.83 -4.70
C MET A 162 15.89 -0.41 -4.43
N ASN A 163 17.21 -0.23 -4.35
CA ASN A 163 18.16 -1.30 -4.09
C ASN A 163 18.68 -1.15 -2.66
N ILE A 164 18.50 -2.20 -1.85
CA ILE A 164 18.97 -2.27 -0.46
C ILE A 164 20.04 -3.35 -0.37
N SER A 165 21.23 -2.97 0.08
CA SER A 165 22.35 -3.87 0.33
C SER A 165 22.53 -4.19 1.83
N GLY A 166 23.30 -5.22 2.17
CA GLY A 166 23.55 -5.65 3.54
C GLY A 166 22.85 -6.95 3.91
N SER A 167 22.77 -7.24 5.21
CA SER A 167 22.06 -8.41 5.74
C SER A 167 20.83 -7.99 6.53
N TRP A 168 19.77 -8.78 6.47
CA TRP A 168 18.61 -8.59 7.33
C TRP A 168 18.96 -8.74 8.81
N ASP A 169 19.92 -9.61 9.14
CA ASP A 169 20.35 -9.86 10.52
C ASP A 169 20.98 -8.62 11.17
N ASP A 170 21.45 -7.66 10.36
CA ASP A 170 22.01 -6.38 10.84
C ASP A 170 20.91 -5.35 11.18
N PHE A 171 19.65 -5.62 10.83
CA PHE A 171 18.59 -4.65 11.05
C PHE A 171 18.29 -4.47 12.53
N THR A 172 18.20 -3.20 12.95
CA THR A 172 17.80 -2.79 14.29
C THR A 172 16.71 -1.75 14.23
N ASN A 173 15.80 -1.76 15.21
CA ASN A 173 14.71 -0.78 15.29
C ASN A 173 14.58 -0.23 16.72
N PRO A 174 15.58 0.55 17.18
CA PRO A 174 15.60 1.09 18.53
C PRO A 174 14.53 2.17 18.71
N VAL A 175 13.74 2.05 19.77
CA VAL A 175 12.70 3.02 20.17
C VAL A 175 12.84 3.30 21.66
N THR A 176 12.76 4.57 22.04
CA THR A 176 12.72 4.97 23.45
C THR A 176 11.28 4.92 23.96
N THR A 177 11.07 4.09 24.99
CA THR A 177 9.76 3.94 25.64
C THR A 177 9.39 5.16 26.47
N LEU A 178 8.14 5.25 26.91
CA LEU A 178 7.67 6.31 27.82
C LEU A 178 8.40 6.31 29.18
N THR A 179 9.01 5.18 29.54
CA THR A 179 9.83 5.06 30.76
C THR A 179 11.28 5.49 30.56
N GLY A 180 11.65 5.96 29.35
CA GLY A 180 13.03 6.35 29.00
C GLY A 180 13.97 5.20 28.64
N LYS A 181 13.48 3.94 28.65
CA LYS A 181 14.28 2.77 28.28
C LYS A 181 14.30 2.62 26.76
N THR A 182 15.48 2.46 26.17
CA THR A 182 15.60 2.11 24.75
C THR A 182 15.45 0.60 24.58
N ILE A 183 14.54 0.19 23.69
CA ILE A 183 14.29 -1.19 23.30
C ILE A 183 14.43 -1.32 21.79
N ASP A 184 14.83 -2.49 21.30
CA ASP A 184 14.77 -2.81 19.88
C ASP A 184 13.46 -3.54 19.58
N LEU A 185 12.62 -2.96 18.71
CA LEU A 185 11.29 -3.52 18.38
C LEU A 185 11.37 -4.85 17.63
N GLU A 186 12.49 -5.16 16.96
CA GLU A 186 12.65 -6.44 16.24
C GLU A 186 12.82 -7.62 17.21
N THR A 187 13.44 -7.37 18.36
CA THR A 187 13.73 -8.42 19.35
C THR A 187 12.92 -8.26 20.64
N PHE A 188 12.21 -7.14 20.77
CA PHE A 188 11.46 -6.83 21.98
C PHE A 188 10.47 -7.94 22.33
N ASN A 189 10.57 -8.39 23.56
CA ASN A 189 9.69 -9.39 24.15
C ASN A 189 9.70 -10.78 23.46
N PHE A 190 10.64 -11.03 22.54
CA PHE A 190 10.70 -12.30 21.79
C PHE A 190 10.89 -13.51 22.72
N SER A 191 11.85 -13.43 23.66
CA SER A 191 12.11 -14.51 24.62
C SER A 191 10.91 -14.75 25.54
N ASN A 192 10.22 -13.70 25.99
CA ASN A 192 9.03 -13.81 26.80
C ASN A 192 7.85 -14.41 25.99
N GLY A 193 7.73 -14.04 24.72
CA GLY A 193 6.76 -14.65 23.82
C GLY A 193 6.99 -16.16 23.65
N ILE A 194 8.23 -16.59 23.40
CA ILE A 194 8.61 -18.02 23.31
C ILE A 194 8.27 -18.74 24.63
N PHE A 195 8.65 -18.16 25.78
CA PHE A 195 8.34 -18.73 27.08
C PHE A 195 6.83 -19.01 27.26
N TRP A 196 5.99 -18.04 26.97
CA TRP A 196 4.54 -18.23 27.07
C TRP A 196 3.98 -19.25 26.08
N HIS A 197 4.51 -19.30 24.86
CA HIS A 197 4.11 -20.33 23.90
C HIS A 197 4.48 -21.75 24.40
N ILE A 198 5.67 -21.90 25.01
CA ILE A 198 6.06 -23.20 25.59
C ILE A 198 5.16 -23.55 26.77
N VAL A 199 4.80 -22.60 27.63
CA VAL A 199 3.89 -22.83 28.76
C VAL A 199 2.52 -23.31 28.27
N TRP A 200 1.91 -22.60 27.30
CA TRP A 200 0.60 -22.96 26.76
C TRP A 200 0.64 -24.26 25.98
N LEU A 201 1.68 -24.48 25.18
CA LEU A 201 1.88 -25.75 24.49
C LEU A 201 2.03 -26.90 25.45
N GLY A 202 2.84 -26.74 26.51
CA GLY A 202 3.03 -27.74 27.56
C GLY A 202 1.73 -28.07 28.29
N LEU A 203 0.95 -27.04 28.65
CA LEU A 203 -0.37 -27.23 29.27
C LEU A 203 -1.36 -27.96 28.34
N GLY A 204 -1.39 -27.57 27.06
CA GLY A 204 -2.19 -28.24 26.05
C GLY A 204 -1.81 -29.70 25.83
N CYS A 205 -0.50 -29.98 25.67
CA CYS A 205 0.01 -31.34 25.55
C CYS A 205 -0.27 -32.18 26.81
N PHE A 206 -0.11 -31.62 28.00
CA PHE A 206 -0.47 -32.29 29.24
C PHE A 206 -1.95 -32.66 29.28
N TRP A 207 -2.83 -31.71 28.92
CA TRP A 207 -4.28 -31.93 28.86
C TRP A 207 -4.62 -33.04 27.87
N ILE A 208 -4.11 -32.98 26.64
CA ILE A 208 -4.34 -34.00 25.62
C ILE A 208 -3.78 -35.35 26.09
N GLY A 209 -2.56 -35.37 26.60
CA GLY A 209 -1.89 -36.56 27.10
C GLY A 209 -2.65 -37.26 28.23
N ALA A 210 -3.19 -36.50 29.17
CA ALA A 210 -4.00 -37.02 30.28
C ALA A 210 -5.27 -37.73 29.77
N PHE A 211 -5.81 -37.29 28.63
CA PHE A 211 -6.98 -37.90 28.00
C PHE A 211 -6.63 -38.97 26.98
N VAL A 212 -5.49 -38.89 26.28
CA VAL A 212 -5.04 -39.95 25.37
C VAL A 212 -4.65 -41.21 26.11
N ALA A 213 -4.09 -41.11 27.30
CA ALA A 213 -3.76 -42.23 28.18
C ALA A 213 -5.01 -43.00 28.66
N ARG A 214 -6.20 -42.46 28.47
CA ARG A 214 -7.47 -43.04 28.83
C ARG A 214 -8.27 -43.39 27.58
N PRO A 215 -9.19 -44.37 27.61
CA PRO A 215 -10.04 -44.67 26.45
C PRO A 215 -10.97 -43.48 26.16
N MET A 216 -10.62 -42.71 25.11
CA MET A 216 -11.30 -41.49 24.73
C MET A 216 -12.10 -41.63 23.43
N PHE A 217 -12.96 -40.70 23.19
CA PHE A 217 -13.83 -40.49 22.03
C PHE A 217 -14.65 -41.72 21.63
N LEU A 218 -14.11 -42.62 20.79
CA LEU A 218 -14.90 -43.79 20.28
C LEU A 218 -15.37 -44.74 21.39
N PRO A 219 -14.52 -45.19 22.36
CA PRO A 219 -15.00 -45.94 23.51
C PRO A 219 -15.96 -45.16 24.38
N ARG A 220 -15.71 -43.85 24.61
CA ARG A 220 -16.61 -43.02 25.42
C ARG A 220 -17.97 -42.80 24.74
N SER A 221 -18.01 -42.60 23.43
CA SER A 221 -19.28 -42.48 22.70
C SER A 221 -20.12 -43.74 22.79
N ARG A 222 -19.48 -44.91 22.76
CA ARG A 222 -20.19 -46.21 22.95
C ARG A 222 -20.70 -46.35 24.36
N VAL A 223 -19.94 -45.93 25.38
CA VAL A 223 -20.37 -45.94 26.78
C VAL A 223 -21.54 -44.98 26.98
N LEU A 224 -21.51 -43.80 26.39
CA LEU A 224 -22.62 -42.84 26.44
C LEU A 224 -23.91 -43.42 25.86
N LEU A 225 -23.81 -44.06 24.69
CA LEU A 225 -24.96 -44.68 24.04
C LEU A 225 -25.55 -45.86 24.82
N ALA A 226 -24.72 -46.60 25.57
CA ALA A 226 -25.13 -47.78 26.31
C ALA A 226 -25.58 -47.51 27.74
N TYR A 227 -24.94 -46.54 28.40
CA TYR A 227 -25.08 -46.36 29.87
C TYR A 227 -25.37 -44.91 30.34
N GLY A 228 -25.52 -43.98 29.40
CA GLY A 228 -25.69 -42.59 29.72
C GLY A 228 -24.35 -41.87 30.08
N ASP A 229 -24.42 -40.62 30.48
CA ASP A 229 -23.29 -39.75 30.72
C ASP A 229 -22.63 -39.87 32.12
N GLU A 230 -23.30 -40.51 33.06
CA GLU A 230 -22.79 -40.67 34.42
C GLU A 230 -21.46 -41.43 34.53
N LEU A 231 -21.20 -42.35 33.59
CA LEU A 231 -19.96 -43.11 33.53
C LEU A 231 -18.84 -42.49 32.69
N LEU A 232 -19.12 -41.31 32.05
CA LEU A 232 -18.14 -40.63 31.19
C LEU A 232 -17.10 -39.85 31.96
N LEU A 233 -17.50 -39.27 33.10
CA LEU A 233 -16.66 -38.43 33.93
C LEU A 233 -16.49 -39.08 35.32
N ASP A 234 -15.30 -39.59 35.53
CA ASP A 234 -14.96 -40.07 36.88
C ASP A 234 -14.57 -38.95 37.81
N PRO A 235 -14.50 -39.15 39.14
CA PRO A 235 -14.10 -38.13 40.08
C PRO A 235 -12.70 -37.53 39.84
N PHE A 236 -11.82 -38.31 39.22
CA PHE A 236 -10.48 -37.84 38.81
C PHE A 236 -10.55 -36.88 37.62
N ASP A 237 -11.37 -37.14 36.62
CA ASP A 237 -11.57 -36.24 35.48
C ASP A 237 -12.07 -34.86 35.97
N ARG A 238 -13.00 -34.83 36.93
CA ARG A 238 -13.51 -33.61 37.52
C ARG A 238 -12.41 -32.84 38.26
N LYS A 239 -11.63 -33.56 39.09
CA LYS A 239 -10.49 -32.93 39.82
C LYS A 239 -9.43 -32.38 38.85
N LEU A 240 -9.07 -33.14 37.84
CA LEU A 240 -8.10 -32.72 36.81
C LEU A 240 -8.62 -31.52 36.03
N GLY A 241 -9.90 -31.53 35.64
CA GLY A 241 -10.53 -30.42 34.92
C GLY A 241 -10.49 -29.12 35.77
N TRP A 242 -10.88 -29.19 37.04
CA TRP A 242 -10.79 -28.04 37.95
C TRP A 242 -9.36 -27.59 38.20
N ALA A 243 -8.40 -28.51 38.36
CA ALA A 243 -7.00 -28.15 38.56
C ALA A 243 -6.44 -27.41 37.35
N VAL A 244 -6.72 -27.86 36.09
CA VAL A 244 -6.28 -27.19 34.87
C VAL A 244 -7.00 -25.84 34.72
N ALA A 245 -8.28 -25.77 34.98
CA ALA A 245 -9.02 -24.50 34.94
C ALA A 245 -8.46 -23.45 35.91
N ILE A 246 -8.24 -23.83 37.18
CA ILE A 246 -7.64 -22.93 38.18
C ILE A 246 -6.22 -22.53 37.77
N LEU A 247 -5.41 -23.47 37.33
CA LEU A 247 -4.04 -23.16 36.84
C LEU A 247 -4.07 -22.19 35.64
N THR A 248 -4.97 -22.41 34.70
CA THR A 248 -5.14 -21.51 33.54
C THR A 248 -5.53 -20.10 34.00
N CYS A 249 -6.51 -19.98 34.88
CA CYS A 249 -6.91 -18.68 35.44
C CYS A 249 -5.77 -18.00 36.20
N ALA A 250 -5.02 -18.77 36.99
CA ALA A 250 -3.85 -18.24 37.73
C ALA A 250 -2.74 -17.76 36.82
N LEU A 251 -2.43 -18.51 35.72
CA LEU A 251 -1.45 -18.10 34.73
C LEU A 251 -1.89 -16.84 33.98
N VAL A 252 -3.14 -16.75 33.56
CA VAL A 252 -3.67 -15.56 32.87
C VAL A 252 -3.63 -14.35 33.81
N TRP A 253 -4.14 -14.47 35.03
CA TRP A 253 -4.16 -13.39 36.00
C TRP A 253 -2.75 -12.96 36.41
N GLY A 254 -1.87 -13.92 36.70
CA GLY A 254 -0.47 -13.65 37.09
C GLY A 254 0.30 -13.00 35.92
N GLY A 255 0.12 -13.47 34.68
CA GLY A 255 0.70 -12.88 33.49
C GLY A 255 0.21 -11.44 33.26
N TYR A 256 -1.09 -11.19 33.45
CA TYR A 256 -1.65 -9.85 33.36
C TYR A 256 -1.03 -8.91 34.40
N ARG A 257 -0.99 -9.32 35.66
CA ARG A 257 -0.38 -8.52 36.77
C ARG A 257 1.10 -8.28 36.53
N TYR A 258 1.83 -9.28 36.06
CA TYR A 258 3.25 -9.11 35.68
C TYR A 258 3.41 -8.07 34.57
N THR A 259 2.61 -8.16 33.51
CA THR A 259 2.67 -7.21 32.40
C THR A 259 2.34 -5.78 32.86
N GLU A 260 1.31 -5.58 33.71
CA GLU A 260 1.02 -4.27 34.28
C GLU A 260 2.16 -3.71 35.12
N SER A 261 2.87 -4.57 35.87
CA SER A 261 4.00 -4.12 36.69
C SER A 261 5.23 -3.72 35.87
N VAL A 262 5.48 -4.41 34.76
CA VAL A 262 6.63 -4.14 33.87
C VAL A 262 6.33 -3.02 32.87
N HIS A 263 5.06 -2.87 32.45
CA HIS A 263 4.60 -1.89 31.50
C HIS A 263 3.47 -1.03 32.07
N PRO A 264 3.77 -0.16 33.07
CA PRO A 264 2.74 0.59 33.81
C PRO A 264 2.06 1.69 32.99
N TYR A 265 2.68 2.10 31.87
CA TYR A 265 2.14 3.15 31.01
C TYR A 265 1.52 2.54 29.77
N THR A 266 0.29 2.95 29.49
CA THR A 266 -0.43 2.59 28.27
C THR A 266 -0.75 3.85 27.48
N VAL A 267 -0.62 3.76 26.17
CA VAL A 267 -1.09 4.80 25.25
C VAL A 267 -2.47 4.37 24.77
N PRO A 268 -3.51 5.21 24.93
CA PRO A 268 -4.83 4.88 24.41
C PRO A 268 -4.76 4.70 22.90
N ILE A 269 -5.59 3.80 22.38
CA ILE A 269 -5.76 3.65 20.92
C ILE A 269 -6.14 5.01 20.36
N GLN A 270 -5.39 5.49 19.39
CA GLN A 270 -5.64 6.79 18.78
C GLN A 270 -7.03 6.79 18.13
N ALA A 271 -7.89 7.65 18.64
CA ALA A 271 -9.18 7.96 18.04
C ALA A 271 -9.16 9.40 17.56
N GLY A 272 -9.82 9.67 16.44
CA GLY A 272 -9.90 11.01 15.87
C GLY A 272 -9.49 11.02 14.39
N GLU A 273 -9.26 12.21 13.89
CA GLU A 273 -8.90 12.46 12.49
C GLU A 273 -7.69 13.39 12.43
N SER A 274 -6.78 13.12 11.49
CA SER A 274 -5.73 14.06 11.13
C SER A 274 -6.38 15.20 10.35
N LYS A 275 -6.11 16.44 10.75
CA LYS A 275 -6.54 17.63 10.02
C LYS A 275 -5.31 18.25 9.37
N VAL A 276 -5.26 18.15 8.06
CA VAL A 276 -4.20 18.75 7.26
C VAL A 276 -4.82 19.76 6.31
N GLU A 277 -4.45 21.01 6.47
CA GLU A 277 -4.87 22.04 5.53
C GLU A 277 -4.20 21.81 4.17
N PRO A 278 -4.93 21.92 3.05
CA PRO A 278 -4.35 21.78 1.73
C PRO A 278 -3.36 22.92 1.45
N MET A 279 -2.45 22.69 0.49
CA MET A 279 -1.54 23.73 0.04
C MET A 279 -2.31 24.99 -0.41
N PRO A 280 -1.77 26.20 -0.20
CA PRO A 280 -2.31 27.42 -0.79
C PRO A 280 -2.45 27.28 -2.31
N ILE A 281 -3.53 27.81 -2.88
CA ILE A 281 -3.70 27.84 -4.33
C ILE A 281 -2.64 28.79 -4.89
N ALA A 282 -1.72 28.24 -5.69
CA ALA A 282 -0.73 29.06 -6.39
C ALA A 282 -1.41 29.89 -7.49
N PRO A 283 -1.01 31.15 -7.69
CA PRO A 283 -1.45 31.92 -8.83
C PRO A 283 -1.15 31.20 -10.14
N ASN A 284 -2.15 31.03 -10.97
CA ASN A 284 -2.01 30.39 -12.27
C ASN A 284 -2.68 31.27 -13.33
N PRO A 285 -1.90 31.92 -14.21
CA PRO A 285 -2.44 32.76 -15.25
C PRO A 285 -2.99 31.96 -16.43
N VAL A 286 -2.76 30.65 -16.48
CA VAL A 286 -3.19 29.80 -17.60
C VAL A 286 -4.52 29.16 -17.28
N ALA A 287 -5.56 29.53 -18.02
CA ALA A 287 -6.88 28.90 -17.92
C ALA A 287 -7.06 27.91 -19.08
N ILE A 288 -7.55 26.71 -18.77
CA ILE A 288 -7.71 25.63 -19.77
C ILE A 288 -9.13 25.07 -19.71
N LYS A 289 -9.74 24.91 -20.89
CA LYS A 289 -11.05 24.29 -21.05
C LYS A 289 -10.97 23.20 -22.11
N VAL A 290 -11.15 21.96 -21.73
CA VAL A 290 -11.24 20.84 -22.67
C VAL A 290 -12.56 20.95 -23.44
N THR A 291 -12.49 20.99 -24.76
CA THR A 291 -13.65 21.09 -25.65
C THR A 291 -13.99 19.73 -26.29
N HIS A 292 -12.98 18.93 -26.61
CA HIS A 292 -13.16 17.61 -27.19
C HIS A 292 -11.99 16.69 -26.86
N ALA A 293 -12.28 15.39 -26.66
CA ALA A 293 -11.23 14.38 -26.59
C ALA A 293 -11.67 13.07 -27.25
N ASN A 294 -10.72 12.41 -27.91
CA ASN A 294 -10.91 11.08 -28.45
C ASN A 294 -9.68 10.20 -28.22
N TYR A 295 -9.91 8.89 -28.18
CA TYR A 295 -8.85 7.91 -28.12
C TYR A 295 -8.85 7.08 -29.40
N ASP A 296 -7.79 7.22 -30.18
CA ASP A 296 -7.54 6.45 -31.38
C ASP A 296 -7.00 5.07 -30.95
N VAL A 297 -7.84 4.06 -31.00
CA VAL A 297 -7.52 2.70 -30.54
C VAL A 297 -6.43 2.07 -31.40
N PRO A 298 -6.49 2.07 -32.75
CA PRO A 298 -5.40 1.54 -33.58
C PRO A 298 -4.09 2.31 -33.43
N GLY A 299 -4.15 3.62 -33.26
CA GLY A 299 -3.00 4.52 -33.15
C GLY A 299 -2.41 4.62 -31.74
N ARG A 300 -3.13 4.12 -30.72
CA ARG A 300 -2.75 4.25 -29.29
C ARG A 300 -2.48 5.70 -28.91
N ALA A 301 -3.39 6.58 -29.29
CA ALA A 301 -3.22 8.01 -29.11
C ALA A 301 -4.45 8.64 -28.45
N LEU A 302 -4.21 9.35 -27.35
CA LEU A 302 -5.20 10.26 -26.77
C LEU A 302 -5.02 11.63 -27.44
N ARG A 303 -6.07 12.10 -28.11
CA ARG A 303 -6.13 13.44 -28.70
C ARG A 303 -7.07 14.30 -27.91
N VAL A 304 -6.60 15.46 -27.49
CA VAL A 304 -7.37 16.42 -26.72
C VAL A 304 -7.34 17.76 -27.42
N THR A 305 -8.53 18.31 -27.68
CA THR A 305 -8.70 19.69 -28.15
C THR A 305 -9.13 20.53 -26.95
N MET A 306 -8.45 21.63 -26.72
CA MET A 306 -8.70 22.51 -25.60
C MET A 306 -8.54 23.97 -25.98
N GLU A 307 -9.33 24.81 -25.36
CA GLU A 307 -9.18 26.26 -25.40
C GLU A 307 -8.27 26.69 -24.25
N ILE A 308 -7.17 27.35 -24.56
CA ILE A 308 -6.21 27.84 -23.58
C ILE A 308 -6.15 29.34 -23.63
N THR A 309 -6.33 29.98 -22.47
CA THR A 309 -6.21 31.43 -22.29
C THR A 309 -4.99 31.71 -21.43
N ASN A 310 -4.07 32.52 -21.92
CA ASN A 310 -2.95 33.02 -21.17
C ASN A 310 -3.23 34.43 -20.64
N ASN A 311 -3.56 34.52 -19.36
CA ASN A 311 -3.80 35.80 -18.66
C ASN A 311 -2.51 36.37 -18.02
N GLY A 312 -1.36 35.77 -18.28
CA GLY A 312 -0.06 36.21 -17.76
C GLY A 312 0.61 37.23 -18.67
N ASP A 313 1.81 37.63 -18.26
CA ASP A 313 2.61 38.65 -18.94
C ASP A 313 3.68 38.05 -19.87
N SER A 314 3.78 36.72 -19.95
CA SER A 314 4.79 36.01 -20.71
C SER A 314 4.16 34.93 -21.57
N GLU A 315 4.78 34.63 -22.71
CA GLU A 315 4.42 33.48 -23.54
C GLU A 315 4.50 32.18 -22.77
N VAL A 316 3.49 31.31 -22.89
CA VAL A 316 3.46 29.99 -22.26
C VAL A 316 3.42 28.87 -23.29
N ASN A 317 4.13 27.78 -22.97
CA ASN A 317 4.26 26.60 -23.82
C ASN A 317 3.87 25.33 -23.06
N ILE A 318 3.18 24.40 -23.71
CA ILE A 318 2.86 23.09 -23.14
C ILE A 318 4.10 22.21 -23.24
N GLY A 319 4.53 21.63 -22.10
CA GLY A 319 5.69 20.74 -22.07
C GLY A 319 5.39 19.32 -21.63
N GLU A 320 4.36 19.13 -20.79
CA GLU A 320 4.08 17.83 -20.20
C GLU A 320 2.58 17.63 -19.97
N PHE A 321 2.12 16.40 -20.19
CA PHE A 321 0.82 15.89 -19.75
C PHE A 321 1.04 14.64 -18.91
N THR A 322 0.71 14.70 -17.63
CA THR A 322 0.82 13.58 -16.72
C THR A 322 -0.55 12.97 -16.46
N THR A 323 -0.70 11.69 -16.74
CA THR A 323 -1.93 10.94 -16.46
C THR A 323 -1.62 9.54 -15.94
N ALA A 324 -2.34 9.09 -14.93
CA ALA A 324 -2.15 7.79 -14.27
C ALA A 324 -0.69 7.50 -13.86
N GLY A 325 0.07 8.52 -13.51
CA GLY A 325 1.48 8.42 -13.16
C GLY A 325 2.46 8.34 -14.33
N VAL A 326 1.99 8.32 -15.57
CA VAL A 326 2.82 8.38 -16.77
C VAL A 326 2.98 9.84 -17.21
N ARG A 327 4.21 10.23 -17.46
CA ARG A 327 4.59 11.58 -17.91
C ARG A 327 4.80 11.58 -19.42
N PHE A 328 3.83 12.09 -20.16
CA PHE A 328 3.95 12.35 -21.59
C PHE A 328 4.63 13.71 -21.80
N VAL A 329 5.79 13.71 -22.41
CA VAL A 329 6.61 14.91 -22.52
C VAL A 329 6.96 15.21 -23.98
N ASN A 330 7.02 16.49 -24.31
CA ASN A 330 7.62 17.00 -25.55
C ASN A 330 9.05 17.48 -25.27
N LYS A 331 9.68 18.14 -26.24
CA LYS A 331 11.05 18.65 -26.13
C LYS A 331 11.24 19.58 -24.92
N LEU A 332 10.27 20.45 -24.63
CA LEU A 332 10.32 21.37 -23.49
C LEU A 332 10.20 20.58 -22.18
N GLY A 333 9.24 19.65 -22.10
CA GLY A 333 9.05 18.80 -20.91
C GLY A 333 10.28 17.95 -20.61
N GLN A 334 10.97 17.41 -21.63
CA GLN A 334 12.20 16.65 -21.45
C GLN A 334 13.30 17.43 -20.76
N SER A 335 13.44 18.72 -21.03
CA SER A 335 14.46 19.56 -20.42
C SER A 335 14.23 19.85 -18.93
N HIS A 336 13.00 19.62 -18.44
CA HIS A 336 12.60 19.83 -17.05
C HIS A 336 12.46 18.50 -16.27
N LEU A 337 12.72 17.35 -16.90
CA LEU A 337 12.67 16.05 -16.22
C LEU A 337 13.84 15.93 -15.22
N ASP A 338 13.52 15.49 -14.00
CA ASP A 338 14.53 15.04 -13.05
C ASP A 338 15.25 13.82 -13.64
N PRO A 339 16.59 13.82 -13.75
CA PRO A 339 17.36 12.68 -14.28
C PRO A 339 17.11 11.37 -13.52
N ASP A 340 16.72 11.47 -12.24
CA ASP A 340 16.45 10.35 -11.36
C ASP A 340 15.00 9.85 -11.45
N TYR A 341 14.12 10.52 -12.19
CA TYR A 341 12.74 10.03 -12.36
C TYR A 341 12.73 8.67 -13.12
N PRO A 342 11.86 7.71 -12.73
CA PRO A 342 11.77 6.41 -13.39
C PRO A 342 11.50 6.53 -14.90
N ARG A 343 12.47 6.14 -15.71
CA ARG A 343 12.39 6.29 -17.18
C ARG A 343 11.29 5.45 -17.80
N GLU A 344 10.94 4.33 -17.19
CA GLU A 344 9.83 3.47 -17.57
C GLU A 344 8.44 4.12 -17.44
N LEU A 345 8.36 5.28 -16.82
CA LEU A 345 7.13 6.07 -16.65
C LEU A 345 7.16 7.37 -17.48
N VAL A 346 8.15 7.54 -18.32
CA VAL A 346 8.28 8.70 -19.21
C VAL A 346 8.03 8.31 -20.66
N ALA A 347 7.04 8.96 -21.26
CA ALA A 347 6.69 8.83 -22.68
C ALA A 347 7.09 10.10 -23.44
N THR A 348 7.82 9.99 -24.52
CA THR A 348 8.30 11.15 -25.30
C THR A 348 7.39 11.51 -26.48
N GLY A 349 6.24 10.89 -26.57
CA GLY A 349 5.29 11.04 -27.67
C GLY A 349 4.19 12.09 -27.41
N LEU A 350 4.52 13.19 -26.74
CA LEU A 350 3.63 14.34 -26.64
C LEU A 350 3.86 15.30 -27.80
N THR A 351 2.82 15.55 -28.59
CA THR A 351 2.84 16.56 -29.65
C THR A 351 1.73 17.58 -29.43
N VAL A 352 2.02 18.84 -29.75
CA VAL A 352 1.09 19.95 -29.64
C VAL A 352 1.02 20.63 -30.98
N ASP A 353 -0.19 20.86 -31.48
CA ASP A 353 -0.40 21.50 -32.76
C ASP A 353 0.09 22.95 -32.75
N GLY A 354 0.82 23.33 -33.81
CA GLY A 354 1.24 24.69 -34.06
C GLY A 354 2.57 25.12 -33.43
N ASP A 355 3.24 24.30 -32.60
CA ASP A 355 4.57 24.52 -31.99
C ASP A 355 4.92 25.99 -31.64
N LYS A 356 3.91 26.81 -31.38
CA LYS A 356 4.03 28.22 -31.02
C LYS A 356 3.44 28.41 -29.62
N GLY A 357 4.18 29.10 -28.77
CA GLY A 357 3.69 29.50 -27.48
C GLY A 357 2.42 30.36 -27.56
N ILE A 358 1.66 30.36 -26.51
CA ILE A 358 0.43 31.14 -26.34
C ILE A 358 0.82 32.49 -25.77
N GLN A 359 0.56 33.57 -26.52
CA GLN A 359 1.01 34.91 -26.17
C GLN A 359 0.21 35.48 -24.99
N PRO A 360 0.75 36.47 -24.28
CA PRO A 360 -0.01 37.22 -23.25
C PRO A 360 -1.36 37.74 -23.78
N GLY A 361 -2.43 37.47 -23.03
CA GLY A 361 -3.80 37.87 -23.41
C GLY A 361 -4.43 37.03 -24.52
N GLU A 362 -3.71 36.07 -25.10
CA GLU A 362 -4.24 35.23 -26.18
C GLU A 362 -5.15 34.10 -25.63
N THR A 363 -6.26 33.86 -26.33
CA THR A 363 -7.07 32.65 -26.20
C THR A 363 -6.99 31.89 -27.52
N ARG A 364 -6.56 30.63 -27.45
CA ARG A 364 -6.36 29.81 -28.65
C ARG A 364 -6.84 28.37 -28.44
N GLU A 365 -7.45 27.82 -29.50
CA GLU A 365 -7.70 26.38 -29.58
C GLU A 365 -6.39 25.65 -29.87
N VAL A 366 -6.08 24.67 -29.04
CA VAL A 366 -4.86 23.84 -29.14
C VAL A 366 -5.26 22.38 -29.20
N LYS A 367 -4.61 21.65 -30.11
CA LYS A 367 -4.75 20.19 -30.20
C LYS A 367 -3.48 19.55 -29.66
N MET A 368 -3.67 18.65 -28.72
CA MET A 368 -2.61 17.85 -28.10
C MET A 368 -2.81 16.37 -28.43
N GLU A 369 -1.74 15.68 -28.81
CA GLU A 369 -1.74 14.22 -28.98
C GLU A 369 -0.70 13.60 -28.04
N ALA A 370 -1.15 12.68 -27.18
CA ALA A 370 -0.29 11.82 -26.36
C ALA A 370 -0.31 10.41 -26.96
N LYS A 371 0.81 10.02 -27.58
CA LYS A 371 0.96 8.74 -28.30
C LYS A 371 2.21 8.02 -27.87
N ASP A 372 2.06 6.87 -27.25
CA ASP A 372 3.20 6.05 -26.83
C ASP A 372 2.76 4.61 -26.55
N ALA A 373 3.71 3.66 -26.62
CA ALA A 373 3.50 2.26 -26.26
C ALA A 373 3.09 2.09 -24.78
N LEU A 374 3.39 3.08 -23.93
CA LEU A 374 2.98 3.07 -22.51
C LEU A 374 1.46 3.03 -22.30
N TRP A 375 0.65 3.45 -23.29
CA TRP A 375 -0.79 3.24 -23.24
C TRP A 375 -1.17 1.77 -23.06
N GLU A 376 -0.44 0.85 -23.69
CA GLU A 376 -0.64 -0.60 -23.50
C GLU A 376 0.10 -1.12 -22.26
N VAL A 377 1.38 -0.79 -22.13
CA VAL A 377 2.23 -1.29 -21.05
C VAL A 377 1.62 -0.97 -19.69
N GLN A 378 1.03 0.21 -19.54
CA GLN A 378 0.35 0.65 -18.33
C GLN A 378 -1.15 0.38 -18.35
N ARG A 379 -1.67 -0.34 -19.36
CA ARG A 379 -3.09 -0.68 -19.51
C ARG A 379 -4.01 0.54 -19.53
N LEU A 380 -3.51 1.70 -19.96
CA LEU A 380 -4.28 2.96 -19.95
C LEU A 380 -5.42 2.96 -20.97
N MET A 381 -5.33 2.12 -22.02
CA MET A 381 -6.41 1.94 -23.00
C MET A 381 -7.70 1.39 -22.35
N ALA A 382 -7.62 0.75 -21.20
CA ALA A 382 -8.80 0.29 -20.46
C ALA A 382 -9.67 1.45 -19.93
N LEU A 383 -9.24 2.73 -20.08
CA LEU A 383 -10.09 3.90 -19.87
C LEU A 383 -11.39 3.85 -20.70
N LEU A 384 -11.37 3.14 -21.83
CA LEU A 384 -12.58 2.93 -22.67
C LEU A 384 -13.61 2.02 -22.01
N GLY A 385 -13.20 1.23 -21.00
CA GLY A 385 -14.09 0.42 -20.18
C GLY A 385 -14.68 1.16 -18.97
N ASP A 386 -14.25 2.41 -18.74
CA ASP A 386 -14.82 3.24 -17.69
C ASP A 386 -16.31 3.54 -17.98
N PRO A 387 -17.22 3.25 -17.03
CA PRO A 387 -18.65 3.57 -17.20
C PRO A 387 -18.93 5.05 -17.49
N GLU A 388 -18.04 5.94 -17.07
CA GLU A 388 -18.16 7.37 -17.32
C GLU A 388 -17.47 7.83 -18.62
N SER A 389 -16.64 6.96 -19.24
CA SER A 389 -15.89 7.25 -20.48
C SER A 389 -15.15 8.60 -20.43
N ARG A 390 -14.35 8.81 -19.39
CA ARG A 390 -13.66 10.08 -19.14
C ARG A 390 -12.17 9.87 -18.91
N PHE A 391 -11.36 10.84 -19.33
CA PHE A 391 -9.95 10.94 -18.97
C PHE A 391 -9.72 12.06 -17.95
N GLY A 392 -8.56 12.03 -17.31
CA GLY A 392 -8.06 13.10 -16.44
C GLY A 392 -6.55 13.10 -16.38
N GLY A 393 -5.97 14.21 -15.97
CA GLY A 393 -4.53 14.35 -15.81
C GLY A 393 -4.11 15.78 -15.47
N LEU A 394 -2.80 16.00 -15.31
CA LEU A 394 -2.20 17.29 -15.10
C LEU A 394 -1.52 17.75 -16.38
N LEU A 395 -1.89 18.92 -16.86
CA LEU A 395 -1.20 19.61 -17.96
C LEU A 395 -0.23 20.63 -17.37
N MET A 396 1.03 20.54 -17.75
CA MET A 396 2.08 21.46 -17.29
C MET A 396 2.52 22.34 -18.42
N THR A 397 2.48 23.66 -18.15
CA THR A 397 2.95 24.69 -19.06
C THR A 397 4.10 25.44 -18.42
N TRP A 398 4.99 26.01 -19.21
CA TRP A 398 6.11 26.82 -18.80
C TRP A 398 6.09 28.15 -19.54
N ASP A 399 6.43 29.22 -18.81
CA ASP A 399 6.70 30.50 -19.44
C ASP A 399 8.18 30.64 -19.88
N ALA A 400 8.49 31.73 -20.53
CA ALA A 400 9.84 32.02 -21.01
C ALA A 400 10.87 32.21 -19.88
N GLN A 401 10.41 32.47 -18.65
CA GLN A 401 11.23 32.60 -17.45
C GLN A 401 11.46 31.26 -16.74
N GLY A 402 10.81 30.18 -17.19
CA GLY A 402 10.90 28.84 -16.61
C GLY A 402 9.94 28.63 -15.44
N ASN A 403 8.98 29.52 -15.19
CA ASN A 403 7.91 29.27 -14.23
C ASN A 403 6.97 28.20 -14.78
N ARG A 404 6.61 27.25 -13.93
CA ARG A 404 5.72 26.14 -14.27
C ARG A 404 4.33 26.39 -13.73
N TYR A 405 3.33 26.22 -14.59
CA TYR A 405 1.92 26.27 -14.24
C TYR A 405 1.30 24.89 -14.44
N ILE A 406 0.50 24.44 -13.48
CA ILE A 406 -0.12 23.11 -13.45
C ILE A 406 -1.64 23.27 -13.47
N ASN A 407 -2.29 22.63 -14.43
CA ASN A 407 -3.74 22.60 -14.55
C ASN A 407 -4.24 21.17 -14.53
N SER A 408 -5.19 20.87 -13.64
CA SER A 408 -5.95 19.62 -13.73
C SER A 408 -6.91 19.72 -14.92
N ILE A 409 -6.83 18.78 -15.84
CA ILE A 409 -7.72 18.69 -17.00
C ILE A 409 -8.47 17.38 -17.01
N ALA A 410 -9.74 17.41 -17.41
CA ALA A 410 -10.56 16.23 -17.57
C ALA A 410 -11.61 16.45 -18.65
N GLY A 411 -12.10 15.35 -19.22
CA GLY A 411 -13.12 15.41 -20.25
C GLY A 411 -13.67 14.04 -20.64
N ALA A 412 -14.81 14.04 -21.33
CA ALA A 412 -15.34 12.83 -21.95
C ALA A 412 -14.43 12.38 -23.09
N VAL A 413 -14.25 11.05 -23.26
CA VAL A 413 -13.44 10.45 -24.30
C VAL A 413 -14.31 9.65 -25.26
N ILE A 414 -14.17 9.92 -26.55
CA ILE A 414 -14.85 9.18 -27.59
C ILE A 414 -13.84 8.18 -28.21
N PRO A 415 -14.11 6.86 -28.15
CA PRO A 415 -13.23 5.88 -28.78
C PRO A 415 -13.36 5.93 -30.31
N VAL A 416 -12.22 5.85 -31.00
CA VAL A 416 -12.15 5.78 -32.46
C VAL A 416 -11.49 4.46 -32.85
N PHE A 417 -12.24 3.59 -33.50
CA PHE A 417 -11.79 2.23 -33.85
C PHE A 417 -11.26 2.10 -35.28
N THR A 418 -11.48 3.10 -36.12
CA THR A 418 -11.02 3.14 -37.52
C THR A 418 -9.86 4.11 -37.65
N LYS A 419 -8.89 3.80 -38.55
CA LYS A 419 -7.87 4.79 -38.92
C LYS A 419 -8.55 6.00 -39.53
N LEU A 420 -8.38 7.14 -38.91
CA LEU A 420 -8.78 8.43 -39.47
C LEU A 420 -7.73 8.86 -40.54
#